data_ce709e5259f455e9c39a415c41e0a16f
#
_entry.id   ce709e5259f455e9c39a415c41e0a16f
#
_cell.length_a   1.000
_cell.length_b   1.000
_cell.length_c   1.000
_cell.angle_alpha   90.00
_cell.angle_beta   90.00
_cell.angle_gamma   90.00
#
_symmetry.space_group_name_H-M   'P 1'
#
loop_
_entity.id
_entity.type
_entity.pdbx_description
1 polymer ?
#
loop_
_entity_poly.entity_id
_entity_poly.type
_entity_poly.pdbx_seq_one_letter_code
_entity_poly.pdbx_strand_id
1 'polypeptide(L)'
;YWDGDLCSEVLNSPGTERQPKIDKPGVGRIFLGNGAMNNWSKNNACATGDLFGDWREELLVRDGKDLLVYTTNYPTEFRIPTLWHDHQYRQGMVWETIGYNQPPHLSYFLGELEGITVAPPPLTTEGRTQIANGGNITTAHNGSQVLVFDNADMSVSVEPGAEPWTAIFNVPSWVQGTAPSDCATKDVPIDYDYYTCTVTGSGFSGATRVVKQGEGTLVLPDVEMTHSGNTDVWNGTLVFNGTMKKSSLWLNRHTSLRSSGTFRSIKADYGATVYPGGDGQVGTLTTDSVTLGFGSRVVFDLKNDFTSDRLDTKVLTVETKSWKYGPKYLAPVFEFRGEEVPPGRYPIGT
;
A
#
# COMPACT_ATOMS: atom_id res chain seq x y z
N TYR A 1 -0.53 -0.97 -29.25
CA TYR A 1 0.58 -1.55 -30.05
C TYR A 1 0.36 -3.05 -30.22
N TRP A 2 -0.27 -3.45 -31.35
CA TRP A 2 -0.75 -4.83 -31.54
C TRP A 2 0.08 -5.64 -32.54
N ASP A 3 0.36 -5.09 -33.71
CA ASP A 3 0.94 -5.88 -34.81
C ASP A 3 2.47 -5.93 -34.81
N GLY A 4 3.09 -5.37 -33.78
CA GLY A 4 4.53 -5.46 -33.57
C GLY A 4 5.37 -4.44 -34.34
N ASP A 5 4.73 -3.47 -35.01
CA ASP A 5 5.42 -2.25 -35.44
C ASP A 5 5.33 -1.15 -34.34
N LEU A 6 6.00 -0.03 -34.56
CA LEU A 6 6.06 1.03 -33.54
C LEU A 6 4.88 2.04 -33.61
N CYS A 7 3.85 1.73 -34.38
CA CYS A 7 2.67 2.56 -34.55
C CYS A 7 1.49 2.01 -33.74
N SER A 8 0.63 2.89 -33.27
CA SER A 8 -0.59 2.50 -32.57
C SER A 8 -1.69 2.11 -33.55
N GLU A 9 -2.42 1.06 -33.24
CA GLU A 9 -3.64 0.65 -33.90
C GLU A 9 -4.87 1.30 -33.24
N VAL A 10 -6.01 1.19 -33.92
CA VAL A 10 -7.28 1.70 -33.43
C VAL A 10 -8.11 0.57 -32.87
N LEU A 11 -8.28 0.54 -31.55
CA LEU A 11 -9.22 -0.35 -30.90
C LEU A 11 -10.64 0.22 -31.06
N ASN A 12 -11.55 -0.58 -31.59
CA ASN A 12 -12.93 -0.18 -31.85
C ASN A 12 -13.90 -1.35 -31.67
N SER A 13 -15.18 -1.09 -31.84
CA SER A 13 -16.22 -2.11 -31.86
C SER A 13 -17.23 -1.75 -32.93
N PRO A 14 -17.51 -2.65 -33.90
CA PRO A 14 -18.46 -2.35 -34.94
C PRO A 14 -19.90 -2.37 -34.41
N GLY A 15 -20.60 -1.28 -34.59
CA GLY A 15 -22.05 -1.17 -34.42
C GLY A 15 -22.61 -1.70 -33.11
N THR A 16 -23.65 -2.52 -33.20
CA THR A 16 -24.37 -3.09 -32.06
C THR A 16 -23.76 -4.38 -31.50
N GLU A 17 -22.86 -5.02 -32.22
CA GLU A 17 -22.30 -6.34 -31.85
C GLU A 17 -21.31 -6.25 -30.69
N ARG A 18 -20.71 -5.08 -30.50
CA ARG A 18 -19.79 -4.78 -29.38
C ARG A 18 -18.57 -5.70 -29.28
N GLN A 19 -18.25 -6.44 -30.36
CA GLN A 19 -17.05 -7.26 -30.42
C GLN A 19 -15.78 -6.41 -30.49
N PRO A 20 -14.71 -6.81 -29.85
CA PRO A 20 -13.43 -6.10 -29.95
C PRO A 20 -12.87 -6.23 -31.37
N LYS A 21 -12.50 -5.11 -31.94
CA LYS A 21 -11.93 -5.00 -33.28
C LYS A 21 -10.72 -4.09 -33.26
N ILE A 22 -9.64 -4.52 -33.89
CA ILE A 22 -8.46 -3.68 -34.09
C ILE A 22 -8.29 -3.40 -35.58
N ASP A 23 -8.22 -2.14 -35.91
CA ASP A 23 -7.97 -1.63 -37.25
C ASP A 23 -6.59 -0.96 -37.32
N LYS A 24 -5.81 -1.26 -38.32
CA LYS A 24 -4.57 -0.57 -38.64
C LYS A 24 -4.83 0.55 -39.65
N PRO A 25 -4.43 1.79 -39.38
CA PRO A 25 -4.57 2.89 -40.32
C PRO A 25 -3.92 2.55 -41.69
N GLY A 26 -4.67 2.77 -42.79
CA GLY A 26 -4.22 2.48 -44.13
C GLY A 26 -4.26 1.01 -44.55
N VAL A 27 -4.48 0.06 -43.64
CA VAL A 27 -4.56 -1.38 -43.91
C VAL A 27 -5.96 -1.93 -43.74
N GLY A 28 -6.64 -1.51 -42.71
CA GLY A 28 -7.97 -2.00 -42.33
C GLY A 28 -7.92 -2.94 -41.14
N ARG A 29 -8.93 -3.81 -41.01
CA ARG A 29 -9.07 -4.70 -39.86
C ARG A 29 -7.97 -5.76 -39.84
N ILE A 30 -7.24 -5.80 -38.71
CA ILE A 30 -6.21 -6.82 -38.44
C ILE A 30 -6.61 -7.82 -37.35
N PHE A 31 -7.64 -7.49 -36.53
CA PHE A 31 -8.15 -8.37 -35.51
C PHE A 31 -9.65 -8.21 -35.33
N LEU A 32 -10.33 -9.31 -35.06
CA LEU A 32 -11.73 -9.36 -34.60
C LEU A 32 -11.86 -10.50 -33.59
N GLY A 33 -12.21 -10.14 -32.35
CA GLY A 33 -12.37 -11.11 -31.26
C GLY A 33 -13.81 -11.39 -30.92
N ASN A 34 -14.03 -12.33 -29.99
CA ASN A 34 -15.30 -12.58 -29.32
C ASN A 34 -15.43 -11.74 -28.06
N GLY A 35 -16.60 -11.83 -27.39
CA GLY A 35 -16.86 -11.08 -26.16
C GLY A 35 -17.41 -9.69 -26.41
N ALA A 36 -17.58 -8.95 -25.35
CA ALA A 36 -18.24 -7.66 -25.39
C ALA A 36 -17.36 -6.55 -24.79
N MET A 37 -17.24 -5.48 -25.56
CA MET A 37 -16.64 -4.22 -25.08
C MET A 37 -17.51 -3.57 -24.00
N ASN A 38 -16.86 -2.93 -23.05
CA ASN A 38 -17.52 -2.17 -21.97
C ASN A 38 -17.97 -0.77 -22.43
N ASN A 39 -18.60 -0.04 -21.53
CA ASN A 39 -18.94 1.37 -21.70
C ASN A 39 -19.71 1.66 -22.98
N TRP A 40 -20.95 1.24 -23.02
CA TRP A 40 -21.91 1.33 -24.13
C TRP A 40 -21.66 2.44 -25.18
N SER A 41 -21.33 3.65 -24.73
CA SER A 41 -21.09 4.81 -25.61
C SER A 41 -19.63 4.94 -26.08
N LYS A 42 -18.68 4.22 -25.46
CA LYS A 42 -17.25 4.35 -25.74
C LYS A 42 -16.66 3.10 -26.37
N ASN A 43 -17.28 1.94 -26.17
CA ASN A 43 -16.81 0.65 -26.67
C ASN A 43 -15.34 0.35 -26.31
N ASN A 44 -14.99 0.52 -25.04
CA ASN A 44 -13.67 0.20 -24.51
C ASN A 44 -13.64 -1.25 -24.02
N ALA A 45 -12.48 -1.86 -24.00
CA ALA A 45 -12.25 -3.15 -23.34
C ALA A 45 -12.46 -3.08 -21.81
N CYS A 46 -12.42 -4.20 -21.13
CA CYS A 46 -12.36 -4.21 -19.66
C CYS A 46 -11.07 -3.57 -19.16
N ALA A 47 -9.97 -3.92 -19.83
CA ALA A 47 -8.66 -3.28 -19.72
C ALA A 47 -7.89 -3.48 -21.01
N THR A 48 -6.96 -2.58 -21.29
CA THR A 48 -6.03 -2.65 -22.43
C THR A 48 -4.67 -2.21 -21.95
N GLY A 49 -3.64 -3.01 -22.19
CA GLY A 49 -2.28 -2.62 -21.80
C GLY A 49 -1.29 -3.74 -21.94
N ASP A 50 -0.02 -3.41 -21.76
CA ASP A 50 1.11 -4.34 -21.75
C ASP A 50 1.09 -5.20 -20.47
N LEU A 51 0.20 -6.21 -20.43
CA LEU A 51 0.00 -7.06 -19.26
C LEU A 51 1.06 -8.14 -19.10
N PHE A 52 1.67 -8.56 -20.21
CA PHE A 52 2.71 -9.59 -20.21
C PHE A 52 4.12 -9.04 -20.18
N GLY A 53 4.27 -7.71 -20.24
CA GLY A 53 5.57 -7.05 -20.13
C GLY A 53 6.44 -7.16 -21.38
N ASP A 54 5.83 -7.41 -22.52
CA ASP A 54 6.54 -7.56 -23.81
C ASP A 54 6.39 -6.34 -24.74
N TRP A 55 5.92 -5.21 -24.21
CA TRP A 55 5.62 -3.91 -24.80
C TRP A 55 4.42 -3.88 -25.75
N ARG A 56 3.92 -5.01 -26.18
CA ARG A 56 2.68 -5.07 -26.94
C ARG A 56 1.51 -5.14 -25.98
N GLU A 57 0.38 -4.61 -26.39
CA GLU A 57 -0.74 -4.45 -25.46
C GLU A 57 -1.74 -5.59 -25.61
N GLU A 58 -2.12 -6.18 -24.51
CA GLU A 58 -3.20 -7.15 -24.42
C GLU A 58 -4.55 -6.45 -24.30
N LEU A 59 -5.58 -7.24 -24.62
CA LEU A 59 -6.96 -6.80 -24.60
C LEU A 59 -7.78 -7.75 -23.74
N LEU A 60 -8.38 -7.21 -22.68
CA LEU A 60 -9.28 -7.95 -21.79
C LEU A 60 -10.73 -7.60 -22.11
N VAL A 61 -11.53 -8.62 -22.42
CA VAL A 61 -12.96 -8.45 -22.67
C VAL A 61 -13.78 -9.53 -21.96
N ARG A 62 -15.01 -9.22 -21.66
CA ARG A 62 -15.94 -10.16 -21.03
C ARG A 62 -16.72 -10.95 -22.08
N ASP A 63 -16.85 -12.26 -21.87
CA ASP A 63 -17.75 -13.13 -22.62
C ASP A 63 -18.61 -13.94 -21.64
N GLY A 64 -19.84 -13.50 -21.44
CA GLY A 64 -20.73 -14.09 -20.44
C GLY A 64 -20.14 -14.02 -19.01
N LYS A 65 -19.69 -15.17 -18.49
CA LYS A 65 -19.02 -15.29 -17.19
C LYS A 65 -17.49 -15.35 -17.29
N ASP A 66 -16.97 -15.44 -18.50
CA ASP A 66 -15.56 -15.60 -18.76
C ASP A 66 -14.89 -14.26 -19.02
N LEU A 67 -13.61 -14.18 -18.70
CA LEU A 67 -12.72 -13.12 -19.09
C LEU A 67 -11.80 -13.64 -20.19
N LEU A 68 -11.91 -13.05 -21.38
CA LEU A 68 -11.03 -13.35 -22.51
C LEU A 68 -9.85 -12.41 -22.48
N VAL A 69 -8.66 -12.96 -22.56
CA VAL A 69 -7.40 -12.21 -22.69
C VAL A 69 -6.88 -12.45 -24.11
N TYR A 70 -6.85 -11.42 -24.91
CA TYR A 70 -6.28 -11.46 -26.25
C TYR A 70 -4.87 -10.90 -26.22
N THR A 71 -3.93 -11.68 -26.70
CA THR A 71 -2.55 -11.28 -26.96
C THR A 71 -2.24 -11.46 -28.43
N THR A 72 -1.29 -10.72 -28.93
CA THR A 72 -0.86 -10.82 -30.31
C THR A 72 0.21 -11.89 -30.52
N ASN A 73 0.19 -12.52 -31.68
CA ASN A 73 1.24 -13.42 -32.13
C ASN A 73 2.01 -12.90 -33.39
N TYR A 74 1.81 -11.64 -33.72
CA TYR A 74 2.59 -11.02 -34.79
C TYR A 74 4.07 -11.02 -34.41
N PRO A 75 4.96 -11.46 -35.32
CA PRO A 75 6.40 -11.38 -35.08
C PRO A 75 6.86 -9.92 -35.10
N THR A 76 7.80 -9.60 -34.22
CA THR A 76 8.44 -8.29 -34.22
C THR A 76 9.95 -8.41 -33.98
N GLU A 77 10.73 -7.57 -34.67
CA GLU A 77 12.17 -7.45 -34.46
C GLU A 77 12.53 -6.43 -33.38
N PHE A 78 11.57 -5.60 -32.99
CA PHE A 78 11.79 -4.61 -31.97
C PHE A 78 11.89 -5.26 -30.57
N ARG A 79 12.85 -4.80 -29.78
CA ARG A 79 13.08 -5.21 -28.39
C ARG A 79 13.02 -3.98 -27.51
N ILE A 80 11.82 -3.71 -27.01
CA ILE A 80 11.53 -2.54 -26.21
C ILE A 80 11.21 -3.01 -24.78
N PRO A 81 11.67 -2.31 -23.75
CA PRO A 81 11.23 -2.57 -22.37
C PRO A 81 9.72 -2.48 -22.24
N THR A 82 9.16 -3.17 -21.24
CA THR A 82 7.73 -3.05 -20.93
C THR A 82 7.30 -1.59 -20.84
N LEU A 83 6.12 -1.27 -21.34
CA LEU A 83 5.58 0.08 -21.33
C LEU A 83 5.31 0.60 -19.92
N TRP A 84 5.27 -0.30 -18.92
CA TRP A 84 5.13 0.04 -17.51
C TRP A 84 6.28 0.87 -16.94
N HIS A 85 7.43 0.98 -17.61
CA HIS A 85 8.50 1.88 -17.20
C HIS A 85 8.09 3.36 -17.31
N ASP A 86 7.20 3.68 -18.23
CA ASP A 86 6.71 5.05 -18.41
C ASP A 86 5.71 5.43 -17.31
N HIS A 87 5.97 6.55 -16.65
CA HIS A 87 5.13 7.01 -15.53
C HIS A 87 3.71 7.36 -16.00
N GLN A 88 3.58 7.99 -17.16
CA GLN A 88 2.27 8.33 -17.72
C GLN A 88 1.46 7.09 -18.06
N TYR A 89 2.11 6.09 -18.65
CA TYR A 89 1.48 4.81 -18.97
C TYR A 89 0.94 4.12 -17.72
N ARG A 90 1.74 4.05 -16.64
CA ARG A 90 1.28 3.50 -15.34
C ARG A 90 0.07 4.25 -14.79
N GLN A 91 0.05 5.58 -14.89
CA GLN A 91 -1.10 6.36 -14.47
C GLN A 91 -2.33 6.04 -15.32
N GLY A 92 -2.16 5.88 -16.63
CA GLY A 92 -3.22 5.45 -17.56
C GLY A 92 -3.81 4.11 -17.16
N MET A 93 -2.99 3.10 -16.86
CA MET A 93 -3.43 1.79 -16.39
C MET A 93 -4.26 1.86 -15.10
N VAL A 94 -3.88 2.72 -14.16
CA VAL A 94 -4.68 2.96 -12.95
C VAL A 94 -6.02 3.61 -13.29
N TRP A 95 -6.04 4.56 -14.20
CA TRP A 95 -7.26 5.23 -14.64
C TRP A 95 -8.26 4.30 -15.33
N GLU A 96 -7.82 3.28 -16.05
CA GLU A 96 -8.70 2.28 -16.64
C GLU A 96 -9.62 1.62 -15.61
N THR A 97 -9.11 1.40 -14.39
CA THR A 97 -9.87 0.75 -13.31
C THR A 97 -10.84 1.69 -12.60
N ILE A 98 -10.72 2.99 -12.77
CA ILE A 98 -11.47 4.03 -12.03
C ILE A 98 -12.49 4.74 -12.92
N GLY A 99 -12.17 4.93 -14.20
CA GLY A 99 -12.93 5.77 -15.11
C GLY A 99 -13.66 4.99 -16.22
N TYR A 100 -13.49 5.40 -17.46
CA TYR A 100 -14.17 4.87 -18.63
C TYR A 100 -13.44 3.72 -19.32
N ASN A 101 -12.46 3.07 -18.69
CA ASN A 101 -11.64 2.03 -19.30
C ASN A 101 -10.94 2.52 -20.60
N GLN A 102 -10.45 3.75 -20.61
CA GLN A 102 -9.71 4.27 -21.75
C GLN A 102 -8.28 3.73 -21.73
N PRO A 103 -7.76 3.26 -22.88
CA PRO A 103 -6.40 2.73 -22.98
C PRO A 103 -5.36 3.71 -22.44
N PRO A 104 -4.28 3.21 -21.83
CA PRO A 104 -3.17 4.05 -21.39
C PRO A 104 -2.41 4.63 -22.59
N HIS A 105 -1.68 5.69 -22.35
CA HIS A 105 -0.84 6.34 -23.36
C HIS A 105 0.56 6.56 -22.82
N LEU A 106 1.55 6.33 -23.68
CA LEU A 106 2.94 6.69 -23.39
C LEU A 106 3.12 8.21 -23.36
N SER A 107 4.12 8.66 -22.61
CA SER A 107 4.54 10.06 -22.59
C SER A 107 5.39 10.46 -23.84
N TYR A 108 5.73 9.49 -24.68
CA TYR A 108 6.54 9.66 -25.88
C TYR A 108 5.98 8.80 -27.04
N PHE A 109 6.45 9.06 -28.26
CA PHE A 109 6.04 8.33 -29.43
C PHE A 109 7.03 7.22 -29.76
N LEU A 110 6.58 5.95 -29.77
CA LEU A 110 7.44 4.80 -30.05
C LEU A 110 8.09 4.85 -31.44
N GLY A 111 7.43 5.42 -32.43
CA GLY A 111 7.96 5.55 -33.76
C GLY A 111 9.26 6.35 -33.86
N GLU A 112 9.57 7.20 -32.89
CA GLU A 112 10.86 7.88 -32.79
C GLU A 112 12.02 6.93 -32.44
N LEU A 113 11.68 5.71 -31.97
CA LEU A 113 12.67 4.67 -31.61
C LEU A 113 13.07 3.79 -32.80
N GLU A 114 12.51 4.00 -33.98
CA GLU A 114 12.88 3.23 -35.17
C GLU A 114 14.38 3.36 -35.49
N GLY A 115 15.07 2.21 -35.56
CA GLY A 115 16.52 2.18 -35.72
C GLY A 115 17.34 2.50 -34.45
N ILE A 116 16.71 2.71 -33.32
CA ILE A 116 17.34 2.95 -32.01
C ILE A 116 17.25 1.70 -31.14
N THR A 117 18.37 1.26 -30.61
CA THR A 117 18.38 0.24 -29.54
C THR A 117 18.00 0.90 -28.23
N VAL A 118 16.81 0.58 -27.71
CA VAL A 118 16.36 1.08 -26.42
C VAL A 118 16.99 0.23 -25.32
N ALA A 119 17.82 0.84 -24.50
CA ALA A 119 18.29 0.19 -23.28
C ALA A 119 17.11 -0.02 -22.31
N PRO A 120 17.06 -1.14 -21.58
CA PRO A 120 16.11 -1.27 -20.47
C PRO A 120 16.22 -0.03 -19.58
N PRO A 121 15.10 0.55 -19.15
CA PRO A 121 15.16 1.63 -18.18
C PRO A 121 15.96 1.13 -16.99
N PRO A 122 16.83 1.95 -16.40
CA PRO A 122 17.46 1.57 -15.15
C PRO A 122 16.32 1.19 -14.19
N LEU A 123 16.48 0.08 -13.49
CA LEU A 123 15.58 -0.26 -12.40
C LEU A 123 15.44 1.02 -11.59
N THR A 124 14.25 1.63 -11.61
CA THR A 124 14.05 2.98 -11.07
C THR A 124 14.17 2.95 -9.56
N THR A 125 15.39 2.93 -9.11
CA THR A 125 15.77 3.42 -7.79
C THR A 125 16.10 4.92 -7.85
N GLU A 126 15.84 5.60 -8.96
CA GLU A 126 16.05 7.04 -9.05
C GLU A 126 15.30 7.74 -7.93
N GLY A 127 16.04 8.37 -7.04
CA GLY A 127 15.54 8.98 -5.82
C GLY A 127 15.19 8.01 -4.69
N ARG A 128 15.44 6.70 -4.82
CA ARG A 128 15.24 5.70 -3.76
C ARG A 128 16.56 5.03 -3.42
N THR A 129 16.89 5.00 -2.15
CA THR A 129 18.07 4.30 -1.62
C THR A 129 17.60 3.09 -0.83
N GLN A 130 17.98 1.90 -1.27
CA GLN A 130 17.72 0.66 -0.54
C GLN A 130 18.67 0.58 0.65
N ILE A 131 18.15 0.40 1.83
CA ILE A 131 18.91 0.23 3.06
C ILE A 131 18.96 -1.25 3.42
N ALA A 132 20.17 -1.79 3.49
CA ALA A 132 20.41 -3.17 3.88
C ALA A 132 20.22 -3.38 5.40
N ASN A 133 20.04 -4.64 5.81
CA ASN A 133 20.06 -5.01 7.22
C ASN A 133 21.39 -4.62 7.87
N GLY A 134 21.35 -4.04 9.06
CA GLY A 134 22.51 -3.47 9.74
C GLY A 134 22.90 -2.07 9.23
N GLY A 135 22.15 -1.49 8.29
CA GLY A 135 22.44 -0.17 7.74
C GLY A 135 22.33 0.96 8.76
N ASN A 136 23.10 2.03 8.52
CA ASN A 136 23.09 3.23 9.33
C ASN A 136 22.59 4.42 8.50
N ILE A 137 21.58 5.11 9.00
CA ILE A 137 20.99 6.28 8.37
C ILE A 137 21.62 7.52 8.99
N THR A 138 22.30 8.29 8.15
CA THR A 138 23.09 9.44 8.55
C THR A 138 22.60 10.71 7.88
N THR A 139 23.18 11.85 8.19
CA THR A 139 22.94 13.12 7.52
C THR A 139 23.27 13.12 6.02
N ALA A 140 24.05 12.14 5.54
CA ALA A 140 24.29 11.94 4.10
C ALA A 140 23.01 11.56 3.31
N HIS A 141 21.97 11.09 4.01
CA HIS A 141 20.67 10.74 3.43
C HIS A 141 19.66 11.91 3.47
N ASN A 142 20.07 13.10 3.90
CA ASN A 142 19.18 14.25 4.03
C ASN A 142 18.73 14.78 2.68
N GLY A 143 17.63 15.51 2.69
CA GLY A 143 17.07 16.20 1.52
C GLY A 143 16.08 15.34 0.75
N SER A 144 16.25 15.21 -0.56
CA SER A 144 15.27 14.59 -1.46
C SER A 144 15.28 13.05 -1.47
N GLN A 145 16.12 12.41 -0.65
CA GLN A 145 16.24 10.95 -0.68
C GLN A 145 15.02 10.24 -0.11
N VAL A 146 14.58 9.21 -0.83
CA VAL A 146 13.59 8.26 -0.36
C VAL A 146 14.32 6.98 0.04
N LEU A 147 14.32 6.64 1.31
CA LEU A 147 14.93 5.42 1.84
C LEU A 147 13.92 4.29 1.83
N VAL A 148 14.31 3.11 1.38
CA VAL A 148 13.47 1.92 1.35
C VAL A 148 14.13 0.82 2.17
N PHE A 149 13.36 0.27 3.10
CA PHE A 149 13.70 -0.85 3.96
C PHE A 149 12.79 -2.01 3.58
N ASP A 150 13.30 -2.95 2.81
CA ASP A 150 12.51 -4.01 2.18
C ASP A 150 13.24 -5.36 2.31
N ASN A 151 13.38 -5.82 3.55
CA ASN A 151 13.93 -7.11 3.86
C ASN A 151 13.09 -7.79 4.96
N ALA A 152 13.18 -9.14 4.99
CA ALA A 152 12.80 -9.90 6.17
C ALA A 152 13.58 -9.36 7.40
N ASP A 153 13.28 -9.80 8.56
CA ASP A 153 13.86 -9.31 9.82
C ASP A 153 15.08 -8.42 9.66
N MET A 154 14.94 -7.16 9.96
CA MET A 154 16.05 -6.23 9.82
C MET A 154 16.19 -5.32 11.04
N SER A 155 17.42 -4.89 11.25
CA SER A 155 17.77 -3.86 12.23
C SER A 155 18.52 -2.74 11.53
N VAL A 156 18.12 -1.50 11.78
CA VAL A 156 18.80 -0.31 11.25
C VAL A 156 18.98 0.72 12.35
N SER A 157 20.00 1.56 12.21
CA SER A 157 20.26 2.66 13.14
C SER A 157 20.05 4.00 12.47
N VAL A 158 19.62 5.00 13.24
CA VAL A 158 19.42 6.38 12.78
C VAL A 158 20.30 7.31 13.62
N GLU A 159 21.19 8.03 12.96
CA GLU A 159 22.03 9.04 13.60
C GLU A 159 21.27 10.35 13.89
N PRO A 160 21.74 11.15 14.84
CA PRO A 160 21.19 12.46 15.09
C PRO A 160 21.20 13.37 13.84
N GLY A 161 20.08 14.02 13.55
CA GLY A 161 19.96 14.93 12.41
C GLY A 161 19.71 14.25 11.06
N ALA A 162 19.41 12.97 11.02
CA ALA A 162 18.99 12.29 9.80
C ALA A 162 17.58 12.77 9.38
N GLU A 163 17.50 13.39 8.18
CA GLU A 163 16.31 14.03 7.61
C GLU A 163 16.08 13.61 6.16
N PRO A 164 15.92 12.32 5.85
CA PRO A 164 15.54 11.91 4.50
C PRO A 164 14.15 12.45 4.17
N TRP A 165 13.85 12.63 2.89
CA TRP A 165 12.51 13.07 2.46
C TRP A 165 11.43 12.08 2.93
N THR A 166 11.66 10.80 2.71
CA THR A 166 10.73 9.74 3.13
C THR A 166 11.51 8.49 3.54
N ALA A 167 11.09 7.85 4.62
CA ALA A 167 11.54 6.52 5.04
C ALA A 167 10.38 5.53 4.87
N ILE A 168 10.52 4.57 3.94
CA ILE A 168 9.49 3.56 3.63
C ILE A 168 9.95 2.21 4.19
N PHE A 169 9.24 1.72 5.18
CA PHE A 169 9.45 0.41 5.80
C PHE A 169 8.44 -0.58 5.24
N ASN A 170 8.86 -1.39 4.27
CA ASN A 170 8.06 -2.47 3.73
C ASN A 170 8.43 -3.78 4.40
N VAL A 171 7.78 -4.09 5.52
CA VAL A 171 8.08 -5.26 6.35
C VAL A 171 7.11 -6.38 5.97
N PRO A 172 7.57 -7.43 5.26
CA PRO A 172 6.71 -8.47 4.74
C PRO A 172 6.18 -9.41 5.83
N SER A 173 5.12 -10.14 5.50
CA SER A 173 4.55 -11.22 6.32
C SER A 173 4.87 -12.61 5.80
N TRP A 174 5.58 -12.74 4.70
CA TRP A 174 5.78 -14.00 4.03
C TRP A 174 7.26 -14.40 3.99
N VAL A 175 7.57 -15.57 4.51
CA VAL A 175 8.79 -16.29 4.14
C VAL A 175 8.54 -16.97 2.80
N GLN A 176 9.42 -16.80 1.82
CA GLN A 176 9.48 -17.66 0.63
C GLN A 176 9.89 -19.08 1.04
N GLY A 177 8.99 -19.79 1.70
CA GLY A 177 9.07 -21.22 1.92
C GLY A 177 7.83 -21.78 1.27
N THR A 178 8.02 -22.59 0.22
CA THR A 178 7.02 -23.42 -0.46
C THR A 178 5.60 -23.23 0.06
N ALA A 179 4.79 -22.42 -0.66
CA ALA A 179 3.36 -22.52 -0.50
C ALA A 179 3.00 -24.02 -0.53
N PRO A 180 2.22 -24.53 0.42
CA PRO A 180 1.72 -25.89 0.29
C PRO A 180 1.08 -26.00 -1.08
N SER A 181 1.46 -27.01 -1.86
CA SER A 181 0.98 -27.22 -3.22
C SER A 181 -0.53 -27.49 -3.32
N ASP A 182 -1.24 -27.40 -2.21
CA ASP A 182 -2.66 -27.60 -2.06
C ASP A 182 -3.35 -26.40 -1.43
N CYS A 183 -3.63 -25.37 -2.24
CA CYS A 183 -4.65 -24.38 -1.92
C CYS A 183 -6.08 -24.95 -1.85
N ALA A 184 -6.24 -26.25 -1.79
CA ALA A 184 -7.53 -26.94 -1.90
C ALA A 184 -8.16 -27.34 -0.56
N THR A 185 -7.51 -27.15 0.58
CA THR A 185 -8.12 -27.48 1.88
C THR A 185 -8.37 -26.23 2.70
N LYS A 186 -9.63 -25.89 2.83
CA LYS A 186 -10.18 -24.69 3.50
C LYS A 186 -9.94 -24.59 5.01
N ASP A 187 -9.25 -25.55 5.64
CA ASP A 187 -9.25 -25.71 7.09
C ASP A 187 -7.85 -25.78 7.74
N VAL A 188 -6.79 -25.41 7.04
CA VAL A 188 -5.48 -25.27 7.68
C VAL A 188 -5.29 -23.82 8.05
N PRO A 189 -5.14 -23.46 9.34
CA PRO A 189 -4.71 -22.12 9.72
C PRO A 189 -3.37 -21.86 9.06
N ILE A 190 -3.31 -20.88 8.18
CA ILE A 190 -2.04 -20.41 7.62
C ILE A 190 -1.35 -19.65 8.75
N ASP A 191 -0.35 -20.26 9.36
CA ASP A 191 0.48 -19.60 10.35
C ASP A 191 1.42 -18.65 9.60
N TYR A 192 1.13 -17.36 9.68
CA TYR A 192 1.95 -16.32 9.07
C TYR A 192 3.04 -15.90 10.03
N ASP A 193 4.29 -16.23 9.70
CA ASP A 193 5.43 -15.61 10.35
C ASP A 193 5.54 -14.15 9.90
N TYR A 194 5.41 -13.24 10.85
CA TYR A 194 5.52 -11.81 10.61
C TYR A 194 6.93 -11.32 10.91
N TYR A 195 7.58 -10.78 9.90
CA TYR A 195 8.90 -10.19 10.08
C TYR A 195 8.84 -8.89 10.89
N THR A 196 9.99 -8.56 11.49
CA THR A 196 10.15 -7.34 12.28
C THR A 196 11.30 -6.50 11.74
N CYS A 197 11.03 -5.22 11.49
CA CYS A 197 12.06 -4.22 11.29
C CYS A 197 12.23 -3.39 12.56
N THR A 198 13.42 -3.42 13.16
CA THR A 198 13.76 -2.65 14.36
C THR A 198 14.63 -1.47 13.98
N VAL A 199 14.16 -0.28 14.31
CA VAL A 199 14.92 0.98 14.18
C VAL A 199 15.49 1.35 15.55
N THR A 200 16.76 1.69 15.58
CA THR A 200 17.46 2.13 16.79
C THR A 200 18.05 3.54 16.60
N GLY A 201 18.63 4.10 17.65
CA GLY A 201 19.28 5.40 17.60
C GLY A 201 18.36 6.58 17.85
N SER A 202 18.59 7.70 17.18
CA SER A 202 17.96 8.99 17.50
C SER A 202 16.58 9.22 16.88
N GLY A 203 16.12 8.31 16.01
CA GLY A 203 14.90 8.54 15.23
C GLY A 203 15.06 9.61 14.15
N PHE A 204 14.00 9.88 13.41
CA PHE A 204 14.00 10.85 12.31
C PHE A 204 13.70 12.27 12.77
N SER A 205 14.22 13.25 12.01
CA SER A 205 14.04 14.68 12.25
C SER A 205 13.58 15.42 10.99
N GLY A 206 13.47 16.74 11.05
CA GLY A 206 13.10 17.62 9.94
C GLY A 206 11.72 17.37 9.36
N ALA A 207 11.60 17.44 8.04
CA ALA A 207 10.35 17.22 7.32
C ALA A 207 10.12 15.75 6.91
N THR A 208 10.92 14.83 7.42
CA THR A 208 10.84 13.40 7.06
C THR A 208 9.42 12.85 7.20
N ARG A 209 8.95 12.14 6.18
CA ARG A 209 7.75 11.32 6.23
C ARG A 209 8.13 9.88 6.52
N VAL A 210 7.42 9.23 7.43
CA VAL A 210 7.61 7.81 7.76
C VAL A 210 6.42 7.02 7.22
N VAL A 211 6.68 5.98 6.45
CA VAL A 211 5.65 5.12 5.85
C VAL A 211 5.92 3.68 6.20
N LYS A 212 4.97 3.01 6.84
CA LYS A 212 5.01 1.58 7.15
C LYS A 212 4.09 0.83 6.20
N GLN A 213 4.65 -0.11 5.46
CA GLN A 213 3.95 -1.02 4.54
C GLN A 213 4.26 -2.48 4.91
N GLY A 214 3.55 -3.42 4.24
CA GLY A 214 3.66 -4.86 4.54
C GLY A 214 3.02 -5.25 5.87
N GLU A 215 2.71 -6.52 6.05
CA GLU A 215 1.92 -7.04 7.19
C GLU A 215 2.75 -7.20 8.47
N GLY A 216 4.06 -7.16 8.38
CA GLY A 216 4.98 -7.33 9.52
C GLY A 216 4.97 -6.15 10.47
N THR A 217 5.90 -6.16 11.42
CA THR A 217 6.00 -5.18 12.51
C THR A 217 7.15 -4.21 12.29
N LEU A 218 6.89 -2.91 12.42
CA LEU A 218 7.90 -1.88 12.55
C LEU A 218 8.04 -1.48 14.02
N VAL A 219 9.23 -1.59 14.57
CA VAL A 219 9.58 -1.12 15.91
C VAL A 219 10.42 0.14 15.77
N LEU A 220 9.91 1.27 16.21
CA LEU A 220 10.64 2.54 16.26
C LEU A 220 11.29 2.74 17.63
N PRO A 221 12.42 3.48 17.72
CA PRO A 221 13.14 3.67 18.98
C PRO A 221 12.33 4.47 20.00
N ASP A 222 12.49 4.14 21.27
CA ASP A 222 11.81 4.80 22.41
C ASP A 222 12.46 6.16 22.74
N VAL A 223 12.56 7.02 21.76
CA VAL A 223 13.17 8.35 21.85
C VAL A 223 12.22 9.45 21.41
N GLU A 224 12.62 10.70 21.53
CA GLU A 224 11.89 11.82 20.94
C GLU A 224 12.17 11.90 19.42
N MET A 225 11.19 11.52 18.61
CA MET A 225 11.22 11.71 17.16
C MET A 225 10.73 13.12 16.82
N THR A 226 11.60 13.93 16.20
CA THR A 226 11.33 15.36 15.96
C THR A 226 10.88 15.68 14.55
N HIS A 227 10.66 14.67 13.71
CA HIS A 227 10.16 14.87 12.35
C HIS A 227 8.74 15.44 12.33
N SER A 228 8.46 16.28 11.32
CA SER A 228 7.18 16.99 11.15
C SER A 228 6.34 16.45 9.98
N GLY A 229 6.92 15.63 9.09
CA GLY A 229 6.16 14.90 8.10
C GLY A 229 5.25 13.85 8.76
N ASN A 230 4.22 13.41 8.07
CA ASN A 230 3.30 12.42 8.62
C ASN A 230 3.97 11.06 8.84
N THR A 231 3.45 10.32 9.83
CA THR A 231 3.72 8.90 10.01
C THR A 231 2.50 8.12 9.59
N ASP A 232 2.61 7.38 8.49
CA ASP A 232 1.49 6.65 7.88
C ASP A 232 1.72 5.13 8.00
N VAL A 233 0.82 4.42 8.66
CA VAL A 233 0.81 2.96 8.72
C VAL A 233 -0.23 2.44 7.73
N TRP A 234 0.23 1.89 6.61
CA TRP A 234 -0.64 1.37 5.55
C TRP A 234 -1.05 -0.08 5.77
N ASN A 235 -0.15 -0.90 6.35
CA ASN A 235 -0.39 -2.30 6.65
C ASN A 235 0.41 -2.72 7.89
N GLY A 236 -0.02 -3.79 8.56
CA GLY A 236 0.69 -4.43 9.67
C GLY A 236 0.68 -3.62 10.97
N THR A 237 1.75 -3.75 11.74
CA THR A 237 1.84 -3.23 13.11
C THR A 237 2.95 -2.19 13.26
N LEU A 238 2.65 -1.10 13.95
CA LEU A 238 3.64 -0.15 14.47
C LEU A 238 3.78 -0.32 15.99
N VAL A 239 5.01 -0.45 16.46
CA VAL A 239 5.38 -0.40 17.90
C VAL A 239 6.21 0.85 18.14
N PHE A 240 5.77 1.70 19.05
CA PHE A 240 6.48 2.94 19.39
C PHE A 240 6.12 3.45 20.78
N ASN A 241 7.10 3.52 21.68
CA ASN A 241 6.91 3.97 23.07
C ASN A 241 7.57 5.33 23.37
N GLY A 242 8.20 5.94 22.37
CA GLY A 242 8.83 7.25 22.47
C GLY A 242 7.87 8.44 22.37
N THR A 243 8.38 9.57 21.96
CA THR A 243 7.63 10.81 21.81
C THR A 243 7.61 11.30 20.37
N MET A 244 6.42 11.61 19.84
CA MET A 244 6.20 12.06 18.45
C MET A 244 5.20 13.25 18.45
N LYS A 245 5.66 14.43 18.89
CA LYS A 245 4.79 15.61 19.05
C LYS A 245 4.68 16.51 17.84
N LYS A 246 5.53 16.34 16.83
CA LYS A 246 5.50 17.15 15.60
C LYS A 246 4.82 16.47 14.44
N SER A 247 4.81 15.14 14.40
CA SER A 247 4.19 14.31 13.38
C SER A 247 2.76 13.91 13.77
N SER A 248 1.89 13.76 12.79
CA SER A 248 0.57 13.13 12.94
C SER A 248 0.67 11.66 12.55
N LEU A 249 0.11 10.78 13.37
CA LEU A 249 0.05 9.35 13.09
C LEU A 249 -1.29 8.99 12.43
N TRP A 250 -1.22 8.34 11.28
CA TRP A 250 -2.39 7.80 10.59
C TRP A 250 -2.29 6.27 10.48
N LEU A 251 -3.21 5.60 11.13
CA LEU A 251 -3.42 4.17 11.05
C LEU A 251 -4.48 3.89 9.99
N ASN A 252 -4.07 3.36 8.85
CA ASN A 252 -4.98 2.97 7.80
C ASN A 252 -5.78 1.71 8.17
N ARG A 253 -6.60 1.24 7.25
CA ARG A 253 -7.52 0.12 7.48
C ARG A 253 -6.79 -1.13 7.95
N HIS A 254 -7.34 -1.77 8.99
CA HIS A 254 -6.85 -3.04 9.54
C HIS A 254 -5.39 -3.03 10.04
N THR A 255 -4.86 -1.87 10.36
CA THR A 255 -3.52 -1.74 10.95
C THR A 255 -3.57 -1.73 12.47
N SER A 256 -2.41 -1.92 13.11
CA SER A 256 -2.31 -1.93 14.56
C SER A 256 -1.24 -0.94 15.07
N LEU A 257 -1.55 -0.28 16.16
CA LEU A 257 -0.60 0.46 16.98
C LEU A 257 -0.49 -0.19 18.35
N ARG A 258 0.74 -0.52 18.78
CA ARG A 258 1.07 -0.97 20.13
C ARG A 258 1.98 0.08 20.74
N SER A 259 1.52 0.77 21.79
CA SER A 259 2.25 1.95 22.27
C SER A 259 1.91 2.41 23.66
N SER A 260 2.94 2.71 24.44
CA SER A 260 2.88 3.54 25.65
C SER A 260 3.45 4.95 25.43
N GLY A 261 3.65 5.36 24.19
CA GLY A 261 4.29 6.61 23.81
C GLY A 261 3.40 7.84 23.87
N THR A 262 3.98 8.97 23.47
CA THR A 262 3.30 10.27 23.42
C THR A 262 3.23 10.80 21.98
N PHE A 263 2.04 11.15 21.53
CA PHE A 263 1.75 11.58 20.17
C PHE A 263 1.15 12.99 20.14
N ARG A 264 1.29 13.66 19.00
CA ARG A 264 0.53 14.86 18.67
C ARG A 264 -0.93 14.51 18.37
N SER A 265 -1.13 13.60 17.42
CA SER A 265 -2.46 13.17 17.02
C SER A 265 -2.42 11.75 16.45
N ILE A 266 -3.48 11.01 16.69
CA ILE A 266 -3.67 9.67 16.13
C ILE A 266 -5.01 9.66 15.39
N LYS A 267 -4.99 9.23 14.15
CA LYS A 267 -6.19 8.90 13.38
C LYS A 267 -6.20 7.40 13.11
N ALA A 268 -7.17 6.69 13.67
CA ALA A 268 -7.39 5.27 13.45
C ALA A 268 -8.57 5.09 12.48
N ASP A 269 -8.29 4.60 11.28
CA ASP A 269 -9.29 4.39 10.25
C ASP A 269 -10.03 3.05 10.44
N TYR A 270 -10.91 2.69 9.51
CA TYR A 270 -11.77 1.51 9.58
C TYR A 270 -10.99 0.24 9.94
N GLY A 271 -11.41 -0.44 11.01
CA GLY A 271 -10.80 -1.69 11.46
C GLY A 271 -9.38 -1.56 12.04
N ALA A 272 -8.83 -0.35 12.15
CA ALA A 272 -7.56 -0.14 12.81
C ALA A 272 -7.68 -0.40 14.31
N THR A 273 -6.63 -0.96 14.91
CA THR A 273 -6.63 -1.31 16.36
C THR A 273 -5.52 -0.57 17.09
N VAL A 274 -5.86 0.03 18.22
CA VAL A 274 -4.93 0.71 19.12
C VAL A 274 -4.84 -0.10 20.43
N TYR A 275 -3.62 -0.45 20.83
CA TYR A 275 -3.31 -1.10 22.10
C TYR A 275 -2.48 -0.13 22.95
N PRO A 276 -3.10 0.61 23.89
CA PRO A 276 -2.35 1.41 24.85
C PRO A 276 -1.50 0.49 25.74
N GLY A 277 -0.22 0.81 25.90
CA GLY A 277 0.71 -0.06 26.60
C GLY A 277 1.33 -1.19 25.77
N GLY A 278 0.65 -1.64 24.72
CA GLY A 278 1.02 -2.81 23.91
C GLY A 278 0.04 -3.96 24.09
N ASP A 279 0.25 -5.06 23.39
CA ASP A 279 -0.61 -6.23 23.48
C ASP A 279 -0.17 -7.09 24.69
N GLY A 280 -1.05 -7.25 25.67
CA GLY A 280 -0.77 -7.97 26.91
C GLY A 280 0.11 -7.22 27.94
N GLN A 281 0.46 -5.96 27.67
CA GLN A 281 1.28 -5.11 28.54
C GLN A 281 0.48 -3.88 28.98
N VAL A 282 0.41 -3.64 30.29
CA VAL A 282 -0.26 -2.44 30.81
C VAL A 282 0.63 -1.22 30.63
N GLY A 283 0.07 -0.16 30.06
CA GLY A 283 0.76 1.11 29.87
C GLY A 283 -0.18 2.27 29.57
N THR A 284 0.41 3.44 29.34
CA THR A 284 -0.35 4.66 29.05
C THR A 284 0.07 5.24 27.71
N LEU A 285 -0.86 5.31 26.77
CA LEU A 285 -0.72 6.04 25.52
C LEU A 285 -1.25 7.46 25.72
N THR A 286 -0.43 8.45 25.44
CA THR A 286 -0.76 9.87 25.60
C THR A 286 -0.85 10.56 24.24
N THR A 287 -1.88 11.36 23.99
CA THR A 287 -1.99 12.12 22.75
C THR A 287 -2.78 13.43 22.95
N ASP A 288 -2.50 14.46 22.14
CA ASP A 288 -3.33 15.67 22.18
C ASP A 288 -4.71 15.42 21.57
N SER A 289 -4.80 14.56 20.55
CA SER A 289 -6.09 14.18 19.94
C SER A 289 -6.06 12.78 19.36
N VAL A 290 -7.20 12.08 19.47
CA VAL A 290 -7.44 10.82 18.78
C VAL A 290 -8.77 10.87 18.05
N THR A 291 -8.74 10.43 16.78
CA THR A 291 -9.95 10.24 15.95
C THR A 291 -10.12 8.75 15.69
N LEU A 292 -11.23 8.20 16.12
CA LEU A 292 -11.60 6.81 15.92
C LEU A 292 -12.62 6.72 14.77
N GLY A 293 -12.21 6.14 13.67
CA GLY A 293 -13.06 5.85 12.51
C GLY A 293 -13.95 4.63 12.74
N PHE A 294 -14.81 4.34 11.76
CA PHE A 294 -15.77 3.23 11.83
C PHE A 294 -15.09 1.89 12.09
N GLY A 295 -15.62 1.11 13.04
CA GLY A 295 -15.13 -0.22 13.34
C GLY A 295 -13.67 -0.27 13.79
N SER A 296 -13.05 0.87 14.07
CA SER A 296 -11.77 0.89 14.77
C SER A 296 -11.91 0.35 16.18
N ARG A 297 -10.81 -0.10 16.77
CA ARG A 297 -10.82 -0.73 18.10
C ARG A 297 -9.78 -0.07 19.00
N VAL A 298 -10.11 0.08 20.26
CA VAL A 298 -9.14 0.35 21.32
C VAL A 298 -9.24 -0.80 22.31
N VAL A 299 -8.13 -1.50 22.51
CA VAL A 299 -8.06 -2.69 23.37
C VAL A 299 -7.30 -2.34 24.64
N PHE A 300 -7.95 -2.49 25.78
CA PHE A 300 -7.38 -2.23 27.09
C PHE A 300 -7.10 -3.54 27.83
N ASP A 301 -5.87 -3.75 28.20
CA ASP A 301 -5.48 -4.84 29.09
C ASP A 301 -5.75 -4.45 30.54
N LEU A 302 -6.44 -5.34 31.27
CA LEU A 302 -6.76 -5.20 32.69
C LEU A 302 -6.00 -6.27 33.48
N LYS A 303 -5.48 -5.93 34.65
CA LYS A 303 -4.79 -6.85 35.55
C LYS A 303 -5.56 -7.07 36.83
N ASN A 304 -5.28 -8.16 37.53
CA ASN A 304 -5.93 -8.53 38.78
C ASN A 304 -5.55 -7.63 39.95
N ASP A 305 -4.53 -6.81 39.82
CA ASP A 305 -4.09 -5.80 40.79
C ASP A 305 -4.74 -4.42 40.60
N PHE A 306 -5.80 -4.34 39.76
CA PHE A 306 -6.50 -3.13 39.35
C PHE A 306 -5.70 -2.16 38.49
N THR A 307 -4.56 -2.57 37.97
CA THR A 307 -3.90 -1.82 36.91
C THR A 307 -4.56 -2.08 35.53
N SER A 308 -4.48 -1.11 34.68
CA SER A 308 -5.07 -1.19 33.32
C SER A 308 -4.30 -0.33 32.35
N ASP A 309 -4.46 -0.65 31.09
CA ASP A 309 -4.10 0.26 30.02
C ASP A 309 -4.86 1.58 30.13
N ARG A 310 -4.21 2.65 29.64
CA ARG A 310 -4.78 3.99 29.64
C ARG A 310 -4.58 4.67 28.29
N LEU A 311 -5.63 5.35 27.84
CA LEU A 311 -5.58 6.29 26.72
C LEU A 311 -5.85 7.70 27.26
N ASP A 312 -4.79 8.47 27.49
CA ASP A 312 -4.89 9.85 27.95
C ASP A 312 -4.90 10.79 26.74
N THR A 313 -6.01 11.49 26.52
CA THR A 313 -6.19 12.38 25.37
C THR A 313 -6.96 13.64 25.74
N LYS A 314 -6.55 14.79 25.17
CA LYS A 314 -7.30 16.04 25.34
C LYS A 314 -8.57 16.08 24.50
N VAL A 315 -8.56 15.43 23.33
CA VAL A 315 -9.69 15.40 22.39
C VAL A 315 -9.89 13.98 21.86
N LEU A 316 -11.07 13.43 22.11
CA LEU A 316 -11.53 12.18 21.54
C LEU A 316 -12.65 12.47 20.52
N THR A 317 -12.41 12.16 19.27
CA THR A 317 -13.40 12.23 18.19
C THR A 317 -13.80 10.82 17.78
N VAL A 318 -15.09 10.55 17.77
CA VAL A 318 -15.67 9.29 17.33
C VAL A 318 -16.47 9.55 16.06
N GLU A 319 -16.04 8.95 14.94
CA GLU A 319 -16.76 9.07 13.68
C GLU A 319 -17.96 8.12 13.66
N THR A 320 -19.16 8.69 13.53
CA THR A 320 -20.44 7.94 13.56
C THR A 320 -21.22 7.97 12.26
N LYS A 321 -20.60 8.43 11.16
CA LYS A 321 -21.31 8.56 9.87
C LYS A 321 -21.74 7.19 9.33
N SER A 322 -23.04 7.03 9.07
CA SER A 322 -23.58 5.88 8.36
C SER A 322 -23.12 5.88 6.90
N TRP A 323 -22.48 4.83 6.45
CA TRP A 323 -22.18 4.66 5.04
C TRP A 323 -23.44 4.26 4.27
N LYS A 324 -23.71 4.92 3.16
CA LYS A 324 -24.96 4.73 2.37
C LYS A 324 -25.13 3.29 1.84
N TYR A 325 -24.06 2.50 1.77
CA TYR A 325 -24.04 1.16 1.16
C TYR A 325 -23.39 0.07 2.04
N GLY A 326 -23.13 0.34 3.32
CA GLY A 326 -22.52 -0.62 4.27
C GLY A 326 -23.39 -0.90 5.48
N PRO A 327 -22.93 -1.77 6.41
CA PRO A 327 -23.66 -2.01 7.65
C PRO A 327 -23.89 -0.69 8.36
N LYS A 328 -25.12 -0.41 8.67
CA LYS A 328 -25.62 0.92 9.07
C LYS A 328 -25.02 1.47 10.38
N TYR A 329 -24.26 0.66 11.13
CA TYR A 329 -23.77 1.05 12.46
C TYR A 329 -22.50 0.29 12.84
N LEU A 330 -21.34 0.68 12.31
CA LEU A 330 -20.05 0.24 12.85
C LEU A 330 -19.47 1.40 13.68
N ALA A 331 -19.84 1.45 14.95
CA ALA A 331 -19.16 2.34 15.89
C ALA A 331 -17.74 1.80 16.21
N PRO A 332 -16.81 2.65 16.63
CA PRO A 332 -15.60 2.20 17.28
C PRO A 332 -15.90 1.30 18.48
N VAL A 333 -15.03 0.33 18.72
CA VAL A 333 -15.17 -0.66 19.79
C VAL A 333 -14.11 -0.42 20.85
N PHE A 334 -14.54 -0.31 22.11
CA PHE A 334 -13.66 -0.37 23.26
C PHE A 334 -13.73 -1.79 23.83
N GLU A 335 -12.62 -2.51 23.73
CA GLU A 335 -12.50 -3.89 24.18
C GLU A 335 -11.66 -3.96 25.46
N PHE A 336 -12.10 -4.74 26.41
CA PHE A 336 -11.39 -4.93 27.68
C PHE A 336 -11.00 -6.40 27.79
N ARG A 337 -9.73 -6.65 28.06
CA ARG A 337 -9.14 -7.99 28.15
C ARG A 337 -8.50 -8.19 29.51
N GLY A 338 -8.59 -9.38 30.05
CA GLY A 338 -7.90 -9.77 31.27
C GLY A 338 -8.37 -11.14 31.73
N GLU A 339 -7.47 -11.92 32.30
CA GLU A 339 -7.78 -13.18 32.98
C GLU A 339 -7.96 -12.92 34.48
N GLU A 340 -9.00 -13.52 35.07
CA GLU A 340 -9.30 -13.40 36.52
C GLU A 340 -9.39 -11.97 37.04
N VAL A 341 -9.93 -11.06 36.21
CA VAL A 341 -10.05 -9.64 36.57
C VAL A 341 -11.15 -9.47 37.60
N PRO A 342 -10.86 -9.01 38.85
CA PRO A 342 -11.89 -8.83 39.87
C PRO A 342 -12.82 -7.67 39.51
N PRO A 343 -14.09 -7.71 39.98
CA PRO A 343 -14.99 -6.56 39.86
C PRO A 343 -14.40 -5.33 40.56
N GLY A 344 -14.32 -4.21 39.85
CA GLY A 344 -13.71 -2.99 40.39
C GLY A 344 -13.73 -1.82 39.42
N ARG A 345 -13.00 -0.77 39.78
CA ARG A 345 -12.78 0.40 38.92
C ARG A 345 -11.37 0.34 38.31
N TYR A 346 -11.31 0.42 37.02
CA TYR A 346 -10.09 0.43 36.25
C TYR A 346 -9.94 1.78 35.52
N PRO A 347 -8.89 2.56 35.80
CA PRO A 347 -8.69 3.82 35.11
C PRO A 347 -8.23 3.57 33.68
N ILE A 348 -9.04 3.91 32.66
CA ILE A 348 -8.76 3.68 31.27
C ILE A 348 -8.39 4.95 30.48
N GLY A 349 -8.38 6.10 31.12
CA GLY A 349 -7.97 7.35 30.49
C GLY A 349 -8.58 8.60 31.14
N THR A 350 -8.06 9.74 30.71
CA THR A 350 -8.55 11.09 31.07
C THR A 350 -8.70 11.92 29.81
#